data_49ea00ac684eba14981ba63b8cdee1ad
#
_entry.id   49ea00ac684eba14981ba63b8cdee1ad
#
_cell.length_a   1.000
_cell.length_b   1.000
_cell.length_c   1.000
_cell.angle_alpha   90.00
_cell.angle_beta   90.00
_cell.angle_gamma   90.00
#
_symmetry.space_group_name_H-M   'P 1'
#
loop_
_entity.id
_entity.type
_entity.pdbx_description
1 polymer ?
#
loop_
_entity_poly.entity_id
_entity_poly.type
_entity_poly.pdbx_seq_one_letter_code
_entity_poly.pdbx_strand_id
1 'polypeptide(L)'
;HSKELGRTFHAEMLNLVTDLEGSSEVGGLFLHPSERAGGLGMLLARSRYLFIAMHRPRFSDRILAELRGIIDERGGSPFWDGVAGRFFGMSFQEADYFNAINGNQFIADLMPKHPVYIAMLPDSARSAIGLPHPSGRAAMRMLEGEGFANEGYFDIFDGGPTMTARTDRVKSIAEARHVKVARVCPPDNPKKALAATGHLSTFRCTFAEIGEDGDGVTLDPMAAAALDVREGDMIWHVER
;
A
#
# COMPACT_ATOMS: atom_id res chain seq x y z
N HIS A 1 14.00 -34.84 8.35
CA HIS A 1 14.44 -35.94 7.48
C HIS A 1 14.24 -37.26 8.20
N SER A 2 13.51 -38.18 7.59
CA SER A 2 13.44 -39.58 8.05
C SER A 2 14.37 -40.42 7.18
N LYS A 3 15.36 -41.06 7.81
CA LYS A 3 16.27 -41.96 7.09
C LYS A 3 15.56 -43.24 6.63
N GLU A 4 14.59 -43.73 7.44
CA GLU A 4 13.81 -44.94 7.15
C GLU A 4 12.87 -44.76 5.95
N LEU A 5 12.25 -43.60 5.84
CA LEU A 5 11.35 -43.25 4.74
C LEU A 5 12.08 -42.65 3.52
N GLY A 6 13.34 -42.30 3.65
CA GLY A 6 14.10 -41.58 2.61
C GLY A 6 13.50 -40.22 2.25
N ARG A 7 12.75 -39.59 3.18
CA ARG A 7 12.00 -38.39 2.94
C ARG A 7 12.46 -37.24 3.81
N THR A 8 12.49 -36.03 3.21
CA THR A 8 12.60 -34.75 3.93
C THR A 8 11.29 -34.01 3.79
N PHE A 9 10.74 -33.55 4.91
CA PHE A 9 9.57 -32.68 4.95
C PHE A 9 10.03 -31.27 5.37
N HIS A 10 9.67 -30.27 4.58
CA HIS A 10 9.87 -28.86 4.89
C HIS A 10 8.53 -28.31 5.39
N ALA A 11 8.51 -27.86 6.63
CA ALA A 11 7.33 -27.32 7.26
C ALA A 11 7.29 -25.80 7.14
N GLU A 12 6.23 -25.28 6.53
CA GLU A 12 5.89 -23.86 6.60
C GLU A 12 5.02 -23.62 7.84
N MET A 13 5.29 -22.50 8.52
CA MET A 13 4.62 -22.16 9.77
C MET A 13 4.18 -20.70 9.78
N LEU A 14 3.05 -20.42 10.43
CA LEU A 14 2.59 -19.07 10.73
C LEU A 14 3.03 -18.73 12.16
N ASN A 15 3.57 -17.53 12.33
CA ASN A 15 3.91 -16.94 13.61
C ASN A 15 3.18 -15.60 13.75
N LEU A 16 2.63 -15.30 14.91
CA LEU A 16 2.25 -13.95 15.25
C LEU A 16 3.53 -13.15 15.52
N VAL A 17 3.69 -12.01 14.86
CA VAL A 17 4.87 -11.16 14.94
C VAL A 17 4.48 -9.70 15.12
N THR A 18 5.42 -8.89 15.61
CA THR A 18 5.32 -7.44 15.74
C THR A 18 6.37 -6.69 14.91
N ASP A 19 6.96 -7.38 13.93
CA ASP A 19 8.09 -6.89 13.12
C ASP A 19 7.76 -5.62 12.33
N LEU A 20 6.47 -5.38 12.08
CA LEU A 20 5.99 -4.22 11.32
C LEU A 20 5.58 -3.05 12.22
N GLU A 21 5.71 -3.18 13.54
CA GLU A 21 5.43 -2.10 14.48
C GLU A 21 6.29 -0.87 14.18
N GLY A 22 5.67 0.31 14.27
CA GLY A 22 6.33 1.58 13.96
C GLY A 22 6.52 1.87 12.48
N SER A 23 6.08 1.01 11.57
CA SER A 23 6.05 1.30 10.13
C SER A 23 4.99 2.36 9.80
N SER A 24 5.22 3.11 8.72
CA SER A 24 4.17 3.93 8.14
C SER A 24 3.26 3.07 7.28
N GLU A 25 1.97 3.38 7.25
CA GLU A 25 1.00 2.65 6.43
C GLU A 25 0.35 3.56 5.39
N VAL A 26 0.15 3.04 4.19
CA VAL A 26 -0.68 3.62 3.13
C VAL A 26 -1.89 2.72 2.89
N GLY A 27 -3.03 3.14 3.40
CA GLY A 27 -4.29 2.41 3.35
C GLY A 27 -5.47 3.29 2.95
N GLY A 28 -6.69 2.73 3.04
CA GLY A 28 -7.95 3.45 2.88
C GLY A 28 -8.20 4.08 1.51
N LEU A 29 -7.54 3.60 0.45
CA LEU A 29 -7.72 4.14 -0.89
C LEU A 29 -9.09 3.74 -1.45
N PHE A 30 -9.95 4.72 -1.67
CA PHE A 30 -11.24 4.53 -2.32
C PHE A 30 -11.40 5.47 -3.50
N LEU A 31 -11.82 4.94 -4.63
CA LEU A 31 -12.22 5.71 -5.80
C LEU A 31 -13.62 5.26 -6.21
N HIS A 32 -14.55 6.22 -6.29
CA HIS A 32 -15.92 5.94 -6.68
C HIS A 32 -15.97 5.22 -8.04
N PRO A 33 -16.83 4.22 -8.24
CA PRO A 33 -16.88 3.45 -9.50
C PRO A 33 -17.03 4.29 -10.76
N SER A 34 -17.80 5.38 -10.72
CA SER A 34 -17.96 6.30 -11.86
C SER A 34 -16.67 7.04 -12.25
N GLU A 35 -15.72 7.16 -11.32
CA GLU A 35 -14.47 7.91 -11.50
C GLU A 35 -13.29 6.98 -11.85
N ARG A 36 -13.52 5.68 -12.02
CA ARG A 36 -12.48 4.68 -12.33
C ARG A 36 -11.99 4.73 -13.77
N ALA A 37 -11.79 5.94 -14.30
CA ALA A 37 -11.29 6.22 -15.65
C ALA A 37 -10.16 7.25 -15.60
N GLY A 38 -9.53 7.52 -16.75
CA GLY A 38 -8.56 8.61 -16.90
C GLY A 38 -7.27 8.50 -16.06
N GLY A 39 -7.07 7.37 -15.35
CA GLY A 39 -5.89 7.18 -14.49
C GLY A 39 -6.02 7.79 -13.10
N LEU A 40 -7.22 8.25 -12.68
CA LEU A 40 -7.43 8.87 -11.37
C LEU A 40 -7.04 7.96 -10.20
N GLY A 41 -7.19 6.64 -10.34
CA GLY A 41 -6.71 5.68 -9.34
C GLY A 41 -5.19 5.75 -9.12
N MET A 42 -4.42 5.94 -10.20
CA MET A 42 -2.98 6.11 -10.12
C MET A 42 -2.61 7.48 -9.52
N LEU A 43 -3.30 8.56 -9.92
CA LEU A 43 -3.10 9.88 -9.33
C LEU A 43 -3.32 9.81 -7.81
N LEU A 44 -4.44 9.25 -7.38
CA LEU A 44 -4.79 9.11 -5.98
C LEU A 44 -3.78 8.23 -5.21
N ALA A 45 -3.30 7.14 -5.82
CA ALA A 45 -2.30 6.27 -5.21
C ALA A 45 -0.93 6.95 -5.08
N ARG A 46 -0.42 7.54 -6.17
CA ARG A 46 0.93 8.12 -6.22
C ARG A 46 1.03 9.50 -5.58
N SER A 47 -0.06 10.26 -5.48
CA SER A 47 -0.07 11.53 -4.74
C SER A 47 0.39 11.37 -3.28
N ARG A 48 0.07 10.23 -2.65
CA ARG A 48 0.51 9.91 -1.29
C ARG A 48 2.02 9.78 -1.19
N TYR A 49 2.67 9.21 -2.21
CA TYR A 49 4.12 9.09 -2.24
C TYR A 49 4.82 10.44 -2.46
N LEU A 50 4.26 11.33 -3.28
CA LEU A 50 4.75 12.70 -3.37
C LEU A 50 4.57 13.45 -2.04
N PHE A 51 3.43 13.28 -1.36
CA PHE A 51 3.23 13.83 -0.02
C PHE A 51 4.27 13.32 0.98
N ILE A 52 4.59 12.03 0.93
CA ILE A 52 5.63 11.42 1.78
C ILE A 52 7.01 12.00 1.45
N ALA A 53 7.35 12.13 0.16
CA ALA A 53 8.62 12.74 -0.27
C ALA A 53 8.76 14.17 0.27
N MET A 54 7.69 14.97 0.19
CA MET A 54 7.66 16.36 0.68
C MET A 54 7.77 16.45 2.21
N HIS A 55 7.38 15.43 2.94
CA HIS A 55 7.30 15.41 4.39
C HIS A 55 8.07 14.25 5.00
N ARG A 56 9.13 13.80 4.34
CA ARG A 56 9.88 12.57 4.67
C ARG A 56 10.19 12.34 6.16
N PRO A 57 10.60 13.36 6.94
CA PRO A 57 10.91 13.19 8.36
C PRO A 57 9.71 12.78 9.25
N ARG A 58 8.49 12.85 8.73
CA ARG A 58 7.28 12.46 9.45
C ARG A 58 6.94 10.98 9.29
N PHE A 59 7.64 10.27 8.42
CA PHE A 59 7.37 8.89 8.05
C PHE A 59 8.52 7.98 8.42
N SER A 60 8.19 6.74 8.78
CA SER A 60 9.17 5.71 9.14
C SER A 60 10.02 5.29 7.93
N ASP A 61 11.12 4.61 8.19
CA ASP A 61 12.00 4.05 7.16
C ASP A 61 11.39 2.84 6.45
N ARG A 62 10.37 2.22 7.05
CA ARG A 62 9.55 1.18 6.44
C ARG A 62 8.15 1.71 6.22
N ILE A 63 7.60 1.40 5.06
CA ILE A 63 6.22 1.67 4.68
C ILE A 63 5.55 0.37 4.28
N LEU A 64 4.29 0.21 4.66
CA LEU A 64 3.49 -0.96 4.32
C LEU A 64 2.13 -0.57 3.73
N ALA A 65 1.51 -1.54 3.08
CA ALA A 65 0.14 -1.49 2.63
C ALA A 65 -0.50 -2.87 2.82
N GLU A 66 -1.62 -2.92 3.49
CA GLU A 66 -2.40 -4.14 3.66
C GLU A 66 -3.43 -4.26 2.54
N LEU A 67 -3.47 -5.42 1.93
CA LEU A 67 -4.46 -5.76 0.91
C LEU A 67 -5.45 -6.76 1.50
N ARG A 68 -6.73 -6.43 1.36
CA ARG A 68 -7.81 -7.33 1.78
C ARG A 68 -7.59 -8.73 1.19
N GLY A 69 -7.72 -9.75 2.03
CA GLY A 69 -7.65 -11.16 1.67
C GLY A 69 -8.95 -11.69 1.06
N ILE A 70 -9.03 -13.00 0.93
CA ILE A 70 -10.19 -13.68 0.37
C ILE A 70 -11.33 -13.66 1.36
N ILE A 71 -12.47 -13.11 0.92
CA ILE A 71 -13.74 -13.09 1.63
C ILE A 71 -14.74 -13.89 0.80
N ASP A 72 -15.47 -14.78 1.44
CA ASP A 72 -16.52 -15.59 0.80
C ASP A 72 -17.80 -14.79 0.51
N GLU A 73 -18.76 -15.40 -0.19
CA GLU A 73 -20.02 -14.76 -0.56
C GLU A 73 -20.90 -14.39 0.64
N ARG A 74 -20.65 -14.98 1.81
CA ARG A 74 -21.37 -14.70 3.06
C ARG A 74 -20.66 -13.65 3.91
N GLY A 75 -19.53 -13.12 3.43
CA GLY A 75 -18.71 -12.14 4.13
C GLY A 75 -17.81 -12.76 5.19
N GLY A 76 -17.60 -14.08 5.19
CA GLY A 76 -16.65 -14.78 6.05
C GLY A 76 -15.25 -14.81 5.46
N SER A 77 -14.25 -15.05 6.31
CA SER A 77 -12.87 -15.26 5.88
C SER A 77 -12.46 -16.72 6.09
N PRO A 78 -12.15 -17.47 5.01
CA PRO A 78 -11.65 -18.84 5.17
C PRO A 78 -10.38 -18.94 6.01
N PHE A 79 -9.54 -17.90 5.95
CA PHE A 79 -8.35 -17.80 6.80
C PHE A 79 -8.71 -17.63 8.28
N TRP A 80 -9.62 -16.70 8.60
CA TRP A 80 -10.09 -16.50 9.98
C TRP A 80 -10.68 -17.77 10.55
N ASP A 81 -11.61 -18.40 9.84
CA ASP A 81 -12.31 -19.61 10.30
C ASP A 81 -11.36 -20.80 10.51
N GLY A 82 -10.31 -20.87 9.69
CA GLY A 82 -9.33 -21.96 9.76
C GLY A 82 -8.20 -21.74 10.75
N VAL A 83 -7.91 -20.50 11.13
CA VAL A 83 -6.76 -20.12 11.97
C VAL A 83 -7.24 -19.37 13.21
N ALA A 84 -7.37 -18.06 13.14
CA ALA A 84 -7.58 -17.21 14.30
C ALA A 84 -8.94 -17.43 14.98
N GLY A 85 -10.00 -17.51 14.24
CA GLY A 85 -11.37 -17.66 14.76
C GLY A 85 -11.55 -18.85 15.71
N ARG A 86 -10.69 -19.87 15.59
CA ARG A 86 -10.69 -21.05 16.49
C ARG A 86 -10.27 -20.71 17.92
N PHE A 87 -9.55 -19.61 18.12
CA PHE A 87 -9.08 -19.18 19.44
C PHE A 87 -10.01 -18.15 20.08
N PHE A 88 -10.81 -17.44 19.26
CA PHE A 88 -11.65 -16.35 19.72
C PHE A 88 -13.12 -16.72 19.89
N GLY A 89 -13.58 -17.77 19.20
CA GLY A 89 -15.00 -18.16 19.20
C GLY A 89 -15.91 -17.10 18.56
N MET A 90 -15.36 -16.27 17.68
CA MET A 90 -16.03 -15.19 16.96
C MET A 90 -16.01 -15.47 15.46
N SER A 91 -17.04 -15.06 14.74
CA SER A 91 -17.01 -14.96 13.29
C SER A 91 -16.04 -13.84 12.86
N PHE A 92 -15.65 -13.86 11.58
CA PHE A 92 -14.82 -12.80 11.02
C PHE A 92 -15.44 -11.41 11.19
N GLN A 93 -16.75 -11.27 10.89
CA GLN A 93 -17.45 -9.99 11.01
C GLN A 93 -17.51 -9.49 12.45
N GLU A 94 -17.75 -10.39 13.42
CA GLU A 94 -17.75 -10.02 14.85
C GLU A 94 -16.39 -9.55 15.30
N ALA A 95 -15.31 -10.22 14.87
CA ALA A 95 -13.95 -9.85 15.22
C ALA A 95 -13.53 -8.53 14.58
N ASP A 96 -13.86 -8.31 13.30
CA ASP A 96 -13.59 -7.06 12.58
C ASP A 96 -14.31 -5.88 13.25
N TYR A 97 -15.60 -6.05 13.57
CA TYR A 97 -16.36 -5.05 14.32
C TYR A 97 -15.80 -4.78 15.72
N PHE A 98 -15.41 -5.84 16.45
CA PHE A 98 -14.81 -5.72 17.78
C PHE A 98 -13.49 -4.95 17.71
N ASN A 99 -12.64 -5.28 16.72
CA ASN A 99 -11.37 -4.60 16.49
C ASN A 99 -11.55 -3.11 16.20
N ALA A 100 -12.53 -2.75 15.39
CA ALA A 100 -12.82 -1.36 15.05
C ALA A 100 -13.20 -0.49 16.26
N ILE A 101 -13.78 -1.10 17.31
CA ILE A 101 -14.21 -0.39 18.53
C ILE A 101 -13.17 -0.46 19.64
N ASN A 102 -12.56 -1.62 19.86
CA ASN A 102 -11.76 -1.94 21.04
C ASN A 102 -10.26 -2.03 20.75
N GLY A 103 -9.86 -1.97 19.47
CA GLY A 103 -8.48 -2.20 19.04
C GLY A 103 -8.09 -3.68 19.07
N ASN A 104 -6.84 -3.97 18.75
CA ASN A 104 -6.33 -5.31 18.43
C ASN A 104 -5.68 -6.06 19.62
N GLN A 105 -5.72 -5.51 20.83
CA GLN A 105 -5.05 -6.13 22.00
C GLN A 105 -5.52 -7.57 22.25
N PHE A 106 -6.81 -7.85 22.02
CA PHE A 106 -7.37 -9.19 22.19
C PHE A 106 -6.68 -10.26 21.32
N ILE A 107 -6.15 -9.86 20.17
CA ILE A 107 -5.37 -10.76 19.29
C ILE A 107 -4.09 -11.19 20.01
N ALA A 108 -3.34 -10.22 20.54
CA ALA A 108 -2.11 -10.51 21.29
C ALA A 108 -2.36 -11.36 22.53
N ASP A 109 -3.53 -11.22 23.15
CA ASP A 109 -3.89 -11.95 24.38
C ASP A 109 -4.23 -13.43 24.12
N LEU A 110 -4.95 -13.72 23.03
CA LEU A 110 -5.55 -15.04 22.79
C LEU A 110 -4.88 -15.84 21.65
N MET A 111 -4.15 -15.19 20.76
CA MET A 111 -3.45 -15.92 19.69
C MET A 111 -2.35 -16.83 20.26
N PRO A 112 -2.14 -18.02 19.65
CA PRO A 112 -1.09 -18.92 20.10
C PRO A 112 0.28 -18.27 19.99
N LYS A 113 1.06 -18.39 21.06
CA LYS A 113 2.45 -17.90 21.13
C LYS A 113 3.44 -18.83 20.43
N HIS A 114 2.99 -19.97 19.97
CA HIS A 114 3.79 -20.97 19.26
C HIS A 114 3.42 -20.99 17.78
N PRO A 115 4.36 -21.32 16.90
CA PRO A 115 4.10 -21.44 15.47
C PRO A 115 2.99 -22.44 15.16
N VAL A 116 2.14 -22.11 14.19
CA VAL A 116 1.10 -22.99 13.66
C VAL A 116 1.56 -23.57 12.33
N TYR A 117 1.61 -24.90 12.22
CA TYR A 117 1.99 -25.56 10.97
C TYR A 117 0.91 -25.36 9.92
N ILE A 118 1.27 -24.76 8.78
CA ILE A 118 0.35 -24.52 7.65
C ILE A 118 -0.23 -25.83 7.12
N ALA A 119 0.57 -26.91 7.12
CA ALA A 119 0.13 -28.24 6.69
C ALA A 119 -1.03 -28.83 7.52
N MET A 120 -1.27 -28.31 8.73
CA MET A 120 -2.36 -28.76 9.62
C MET A 120 -3.65 -27.94 9.45
N LEU A 121 -3.59 -26.85 8.69
CA LEU A 121 -4.75 -26.00 8.45
C LEU A 121 -5.70 -26.63 7.41
N PRO A 122 -7.01 -26.31 7.46
CA PRO A 122 -7.94 -26.67 6.40
C PRO A 122 -7.47 -26.14 5.02
N ASP A 123 -7.79 -26.87 3.97
CA ASP A 123 -7.39 -26.50 2.60
C ASP A 123 -7.89 -25.11 2.20
N SER A 124 -9.10 -24.73 2.63
CA SER A 124 -9.68 -23.41 2.39
C SER A 124 -8.84 -22.28 3.01
N ALA A 125 -8.36 -22.48 4.25
CA ALA A 125 -7.51 -21.49 4.92
C ALA A 125 -6.13 -21.43 4.25
N ARG A 126 -5.50 -22.58 3.96
CA ARG A 126 -4.19 -22.64 3.31
C ARG A 126 -4.19 -21.93 1.95
N SER A 127 -5.22 -22.15 1.16
CA SER A 127 -5.35 -21.53 -0.17
C SER A 127 -5.65 -20.04 -0.12
N ALA A 128 -6.08 -19.49 1.01
CA ALA A 128 -6.35 -18.06 1.17
C ALA A 128 -5.11 -17.26 1.60
N ILE A 129 -4.10 -17.92 2.19
CA ILE A 129 -2.90 -17.22 2.70
C ILE A 129 -2.19 -16.46 1.57
N GLY A 130 -2.01 -15.17 1.77
CA GLY A 130 -1.28 -14.28 0.84
C GLY A 130 -2.00 -13.99 -0.47
N LEU A 131 -3.25 -14.39 -0.62
CA LEU A 131 -4.02 -14.05 -1.80
C LEU A 131 -4.85 -12.78 -1.58
N PRO A 132 -4.68 -11.76 -2.41
CA PRO A 132 -5.51 -10.58 -2.34
C PRO A 132 -6.92 -10.87 -2.87
N HIS A 133 -7.91 -10.24 -2.27
CA HIS A 133 -9.27 -10.21 -2.82
C HIS A 133 -9.24 -9.80 -4.31
N PRO A 134 -10.10 -10.34 -5.18
CA PRO A 134 -10.10 -10.01 -6.61
C PRO A 134 -10.11 -8.52 -6.91
N SER A 135 -10.84 -7.72 -6.11
CA SER A 135 -10.87 -6.24 -6.25
C SER A 135 -9.55 -5.55 -5.87
N GLY A 136 -8.69 -6.20 -5.09
CA GLY A 136 -7.38 -5.68 -4.64
C GLY A 136 -6.24 -5.93 -5.62
N ARG A 137 -6.42 -6.79 -6.62
CA ARG A 137 -5.34 -7.17 -7.55
C ARG A 137 -4.75 -5.99 -8.34
N ALA A 138 -5.58 -4.99 -8.66
CA ALA A 138 -5.10 -3.79 -9.34
C ALA A 138 -4.22 -2.93 -8.41
N ALA A 139 -4.62 -2.80 -7.15
CA ALA A 139 -3.82 -2.11 -6.13
C ALA A 139 -2.50 -2.83 -5.87
N MET A 140 -2.50 -4.17 -5.79
CA MET A 140 -1.28 -4.96 -5.65
C MET A 140 -0.28 -4.68 -6.78
N ARG A 141 -0.72 -4.70 -8.04
CA ARG A 141 0.16 -4.38 -9.18
C ARG A 141 0.70 -2.95 -9.12
N MET A 142 -0.08 -1.98 -8.63
CA MET A 142 0.41 -0.61 -8.44
C MET A 142 1.48 -0.54 -7.35
N LEU A 143 1.30 -1.27 -6.24
CA LEU A 143 2.30 -1.37 -5.17
C LEU A 143 3.59 -2.03 -5.67
N GLU A 144 3.48 -3.16 -6.37
CA GLU A 144 4.63 -3.84 -6.99
C GLU A 144 5.39 -2.91 -7.95
N GLY A 145 4.66 -2.13 -8.77
CA GLY A 145 5.25 -1.12 -9.65
C GLY A 145 5.98 0.01 -8.93
N GLU A 146 5.64 0.28 -7.69
CA GLU A 146 6.31 1.24 -6.80
C GLU A 146 7.45 0.60 -5.98
N GLY A 147 7.67 -0.71 -6.11
CA GLY A 147 8.75 -1.42 -5.43
C GLY A 147 8.37 -2.05 -4.09
N PHE A 148 7.07 -2.16 -3.78
CA PHE A 148 6.62 -2.98 -2.65
C PHE A 148 6.68 -4.47 -3.00
N ALA A 149 6.92 -5.29 -1.98
CA ALA A 149 6.90 -6.73 -2.08
C ALA A 149 6.21 -7.34 -0.86
N ASN A 150 5.59 -8.51 -1.02
CA ASN A 150 5.21 -9.33 0.13
C ASN A 150 6.44 -10.11 0.61
N GLU A 151 6.85 -9.86 1.84
CA GLU A 151 8.00 -10.50 2.49
C GLU A 151 7.55 -11.63 3.45
N GLY A 152 6.37 -12.22 3.20
CA GLY A 152 5.83 -13.29 4.02
C GLY A 152 4.98 -12.80 5.20
N TYR A 153 4.53 -11.55 5.17
CA TYR A 153 3.59 -11.00 6.14
C TYR A 153 2.16 -11.05 5.60
N PHE A 154 1.24 -11.45 6.46
CA PHE A 154 -0.17 -11.62 6.13
C PHE A 154 -1.03 -11.03 7.23
N ASP A 155 -2.16 -10.43 6.84
CA ASP A 155 -3.14 -9.93 7.77
C ASP A 155 -3.73 -11.06 8.63
N ILE A 156 -3.87 -10.80 9.94
CA ILE A 156 -4.32 -11.80 10.91
C ILE A 156 -5.80 -12.14 10.77
N PHE A 157 -6.62 -11.26 10.18
CA PHE A 157 -8.06 -11.43 10.05
C PHE A 157 -8.43 -12.20 8.77
N ASP A 158 -7.83 -11.86 7.65
CA ASP A 158 -8.25 -12.42 6.36
C ASP A 158 -7.13 -13.11 5.56
N GLY A 159 -5.90 -13.12 6.10
CA GLY A 159 -4.75 -13.74 5.45
C GLY A 159 -4.27 -12.99 4.21
N GLY A 160 -4.77 -11.79 3.98
CA GLY A 160 -4.37 -10.94 2.86
C GLY A 160 -2.89 -10.57 2.92
N PRO A 161 -2.25 -10.31 1.78
CA PRO A 161 -0.84 -9.99 1.78
C PRO A 161 -0.58 -8.58 2.31
N THR A 162 0.33 -8.45 3.25
CA THR A 162 0.92 -7.18 3.66
C THR A 162 2.12 -6.90 2.77
N MET A 163 2.04 -5.83 1.99
CA MET A 163 3.09 -5.40 1.07
C MET A 163 3.99 -4.40 1.79
N THR A 164 5.31 -4.58 1.73
CA THR A 164 6.28 -3.73 2.42
C THR A 164 7.31 -3.14 1.47
N ALA A 165 7.85 -1.99 1.82
CA ALA A 165 8.98 -1.37 1.14
C ALA A 165 9.83 -0.53 2.11
N ARG A 166 11.07 -0.26 1.75
CA ARG A 166 11.81 0.84 2.37
C ARG A 166 11.30 2.16 1.78
N THR A 167 10.88 3.08 2.64
CA THR A 167 10.23 4.33 2.24
C THR A 167 11.02 5.09 1.18
N ASP A 168 12.34 5.23 1.37
CA ASP A 168 13.22 5.93 0.41
C ASP A 168 13.47 5.16 -0.89
N ARG A 169 13.00 3.91 -1.01
CA ARG A 169 13.12 3.10 -2.21
C ARG A 169 11.80 2.93 -2.95
N VAL A 170 10.69 3.46 -2.43
CA VAL A 170 9.46 3.57 -3.19
C VAL A 170 9.73 4.45 -4.40
N LYS A 171 9.46 3.93 -5.60
CA LYS A 171 9.84 4.56 -6.87
C LYS A 171 9.45 6.02 -6.95
N SER A 172 8.19 6.33 -6.70
CA SER A 172 7.69 7.72 -6.73
C SER A 172 8.35 8.63 -5.69
N ILE A 173 8.84 8.10 -4.56
CA ILE A 173 9.57 8.87 -3.55
C ILE A 173 11.02 9.07 -3.98
N ALA A 174 11.67 8.00 -4.43
CA ALA A 174 13.08 8.01 -4.84
C ALA A 174 13.34 8.89 -6.07
N GLU A 175 12.39 8.92 -7.01
CA GLU A 175 12.49 9.68 -8.25
C GLU A 175 11.86 11.09 -8.16
N ALA A 176 11.23 11.43 -7.03
CA ALA A 176 10.63 12.77 -6.84
C ALA A 176 11.69 13.86 -6.88
N ARG A 177 11.42 14.92 -7.62
CA ARG A 177 12.29 16.09 -7.75
C ARG A 177 11.59 17.34 -7.26
N HIS A 178 12.33 18.18 -6.57
CA HIS A 178 11.88 19.50 -6.13
C HIS A 178 12.56 20.58 -6.99
N VAL A 179 11.78 21.24 -7.83
CA VAL A 179 12.29 22.10 -8.90
C VAL A 179 11.49 23.39 -8.98
N LYS A 180 12.12 24.42 -9.59
CA LYS A 180 11.48 25.71 -9.85
C LYS A 180 10.65 25.64 -11.12
N VAL A 181 9.48 26.26 -11.13
CA VAL A 181 8.71 26.55 -12.33
C VAL A 181 9.38 27.72 -13.05
N ALA A 182 10.10 27.43 -14.13
CA ALA A 182 10.78 28.44 -14.91
C ALA A 182 9.81 29.22 -15.80
N ARG A 183 8.86 28.50 -16.46
CA ARG A 183 7.80 29.09 -17.29
C ARG A 183 6.49 28.33 -17.14
N VAL A 184 5.39 29.06 -17.35
CA VAL A 184 4.04 28.49 -17.42
C VAL A 184 3.53 28.63 -18.85
N CYS A 185 3.78 27.61 -19.68
CA CYS A 185 3.28 27.50 -21.05
C CYS A 185 3.29 26.02 -21.47
N PRO A 186 2.65 25.63 -22.59
CA PRO A 186 2.76 24.28 -23.12
C PRO A 186 4.24 23.93 -23.39
N PRO A 187 4.77 22.82 -22.82
CA PRO A 187 6.15 22.40 -23.06
C PRO A 187 6.37 21.92 -24.50
N ASP A 188 7.51 22.22 -25.11
CA ASP A 188 7.86 21.78 -26.48
C ASP A 188 8.01 20.25 -26.58
N ASN A 189 8.59 19.60 -25.56
CA ASN A 189 8.77 18.15 -25.47
C ASN A 189 8.16 17.65 -24.14
N PRO A 190 6.83 17.52 -24.06
CA PRO A 190 6.16 17.23 -22.82
C PRO A 190 6.44 15.81 -22.30
N LYS A 191 6.87 15.71 -21.07
CA LYS A 191 6.87 14.48 -20.27
C LYS A 191 5.64 14.47 -19.37
N LYS A 192 4.95 13.33 -19.35
CA LYS A 192 3.81 13.14 -18.43
C LYS A 192 4.33 12.92 -17.02
N ALA A 193 3.81 13.70 -16.08
CA ALA A 193 4.23 13.67 -14.69
C ALA A 193 3.03 13.76 -13.75
N LEU A 194 3.29 13.50 -12.49
CA LEU A 194 2.51 14.02 -11.37
C LEU A 194 3.29 15.20 -10.80
N ALA A 195 2.58 16.29 -10.54
CA ALA A 195 3.15 17.47 -9.90
C ALA A 195 2.38 17.79 -8.63
N ALA A 196 3.09 18.24 -7.60
CA ALA A 196 2.52 18.56 -6.30
C ALA A 196 3.14 19.83 -5.70
N THR A 197 2.35 20.50 -4.86
CA THR A 197 2.75 21.68 -4.10
C THR A 197 2.00 21.76 -2.78
N GLY A 198 2.27 22.80 -2.01
CA GLY A 198 1.66 23.06 -0.72
C GLY A 198 2.35 22.34 0.43
N HIS A 199 1.72 22.39 1.60
CA HIS A 199 2.24 21.78 2.81
C HIS A 199 1.08 21.27 3.68
N LEU A 200 1.12 20.02 4.09
CA LEU A 200 0.07 19.39 4.92
C LEU A 200 -1.35 19.64 4.38
N SER A 201 -2.14 20.45 5.06
CA SER A 201 -3.53 20.73 4.71
C SER A 201 -3.71 21.52 3.40
N THR A 202 -2.66 22.14 2.89
CA THR A 202 -2.66 22.86 1.60
C THR A 202 -2.10 22.05 0.47
N PHE A 203 -1.76 20.76 0.71
CA PHE A 203 -1.22 19.86 -0.31
C PHE A 203 -2.17 19.74 -1.51
N ARG A 204 -1.61 19.90 -2.70
CA ARG A 204 -2.29 19.70 -3.98
C ARG A 204 -1.44 18.83 -4.87
N CYS A 205 -2.08 17.95 -5.63
CA CYS A 205 -1.40 17.10 -6.61
C CYS A 205 -2.29 16.94 -7.85
N THR A 206 -1.67 16.98 -9.02
CA THR A 206 -2.37 16.81 -10.29
C THR A 206 -1.49 16.10 -11.33
N PHE A 207 -2.11 15.63 -12.40
CA PHE A 207 -1.37 15.31 -13.62
C PHE A 207 -0.81 16.58 -14.23
N ALA A 208 0.37 16.49 -14.81
CA ALA A 208 1.05 17.60 -15.46
C ALA A 208 1.79 17.13 -16.72
N GLU A 209 1.96 18.06 -17.64
CA GLU A 209 2.95 17.97 -18.70
C GLU A 209 4.08 18.93 -18.36
N ILE A 210 5.30 18.40 -18.29
CA ILE A 210 6.50 19.17 -17.92
C ILE A 210 7.57 19.05 -18.99
N GLY A 211 8.33 20.10 -19.18
CA GLY A 211 9.55 20.14 -20.00
C GLY A 211 10.73 20.64 -19.21
N GLU A 212 11.94 20.21 -19.52
CA GLU A 212 13.16 20.74 -18.92
C GLU A 212 13.42 22.17 -19.43
N ASP A 213 13.78 23.08 -18.53
CA ASP A 213 14.03 24.49 -18.84
C ASP A 213 15.12 25.07 -17.93
N GLY A 214 16.36 24.97 -18.39
CA GLY A 214 17.53 25.37 -17.59
C GLY A 214 17.60 24.59 -16.28
N ASP A 215 17.62 25.32 -15.16
CA ASP A 215 17.65 24.74 -13.80
C ASP A 215 16.24 24.42 -13.26
N GLY A 216 15.18 24.61 -14.06
CA GLY A 216 13.80 24.39 -13.67
C GLY A 216 13.01 23.61 -14.70
N VAL A 217 11.71 23.81 -14.67
CA VAL A 217 10.78 23.15 -15.60
C VAL A 217 9.81 24.15 -16.20
N THR A 218 9.42 23.90 -17.45
CA THR A 218 8.21 24.47 -18.05
C THR A 218 7.04 23.61 -17.63
N LEU A 219 6.00 24.22 -17.07
CA LEU A 219 4.78 23.57 -16.58
C LEU A 219 3.59 23.97 -17.46
N ASP A 220 2.76 23.01 -17.84
CA ASP A 220 1.53 23.30 -18.57
C ASP A 220 0.57 24.20 -17.77
N PRO A 221 -0.20 25.10 -18.45
CA PRO A 221 -1.06 26.06 -17.76
C PRO A 221 -2.20 25.43 -16.94
N MET A 222 -2.70 24.25 -17.33
CA MET A 222 -3.78 23.57 -16.59
C MET A 222 -3.26 23.03 -15.26
N ALA A 223 -2.08 22.42 -15.26
CA ALA A 223 -1.44 21.96 -14.04
C ALA A 223 -1.05 23.13 -13.13
N ALA A 224 -0.51 24.22 -13.69
CA ALA A 224 -0.19 25.41 -12.94
C ALA A 224 -1.43 26.01 -12.23
N ALA A 225 -2.56 26.08 -12.94
CA ALA A 225 -3.82 26.56 -12.37
C ALA A 225 -4.35 25.61 -11.28
N ALA A 226 -4.30 24.28 -11.49
CA ALA A 226 -4.75 23.29 -10.51
C ALA A 226 -3.91 23.30 -9.23
N LEU A 227 -2.61 23.51 -9.36
CA LEU A 227 -1.67 23.62 -8.25
C LEU A 227 -1.67 25.01 -7.59
N ASP A 228 -2.22 26.03 -8.26
CA ASP A 228 -2.18 27.44 -7.85
C ASP A 228 -0.72 27.95 -7.74
N VAL A 229 0.06 27.67 -8.77
CA VAL A 229 1.47 28.05 -8.89
C VAL A 229 1.71 28.93 -10.12
N ARG A 230 2.77 29.74 -10.04
CA ARG A 230 3.23 30.65 -11.09
C ARG A 230 4.72 30.48 -11.31
N GLU A 231 5.23 31.17 -12.32
CA GLU A 231 6.67 31.27 -12.58
C GLU A 231 7.42 31.75 -11.33
N GLY A 232 8.48 31.04 -11.01
CA GLY A 232 9.30 31.29 -9.80
C GLY A 232 8.95 30.39 -8.60
N ASP A 233 7.77 29.81 -8.56
CA ASP A 233 7.36 28.91 -7.47
C ASP A 233 8.06 27.56 -7.57
N MET A 234 8.12 26.85 -6.43
CA MET A 234 8.70 25.51 -6.33
C MET A 234 7.62 24.46 -6.37
N ILE A 235 7.84 23.41 -7.13
CA ILE A 235 6.96 22.23 -7.17
C ILE A 235 7.77 20.95 -6.95
N TRP A 236 7.08 19.93 -6.49
CA TRP A 236 7.56 18.55 -6.56
C TRP A 236 6.95 17.86 -7.76
N HIS A 237 7.71 17.02 -8.43
CA HIS A 237 7.20 16.19 -9.50
C HIS A 237 7.89 14.85 -9.59
N VAL A 238 7.20 13.89 -10.24
CA VAL A 238 7.75 12.58 -10.61
C VAL A 238 7.17 12.19 -11.96
N GLU A 239 7.97 11.59 -12.84
CA GLU A 239 7.49 11.07 -14.12
C GLU A 239 6.43 9.98 -13.94
N ARG A 240 5.46 9.94 -14.87
CA ARG A 240 4.32 9.03 -14.80
C ARG A 240 4.62 7.65 -15.38
#